data_f0b4c83bedf87af5ea214bb660992656
#
_entry.id   f0b4c83bedf87af5ea214bb660992656
#
_cell.length_a   1.000
_cell.length_b   1.000
_cell.length_c   1.000
_cell.angle_alpha   90.00
_cell.angle_beta   90.00
_cell.angle_gamma   90.00
#
_symmetry.space_group_name_H-M   'P 1'
#
loop_
_entity.id
_entity.type
_entity.pdbx_description
1 polymer ?
#
loop_
_entity_poly.entity_id
_entity_poly.type
_entity_poly.pdbx_seq_one_letter_code
_entity_poly.pdbx_strand_id
1 'polypeptide(L)'
;MIEIICNEENSDKSKQVTRGAAIRRPKNIKQIGEVSSDKKIYIEDYAFTYINSIAYNNPSDSQAGVLLGENQTDGDEKCVFIKGIIKAKLGTEVEEKGVYFNESVWNGIYSDVEKYFPDLSVVGWFAAIPEVTPERMMKLKKIHLDNFAGTMKTFYLIDTVEKEENFYLYENGELKKQKGYVCFYERNYEMQEYMLERRERKSSEDGPDKVMKSIRNIIREKEELHEQKKNARFMYGVSTFMVIVILVIGINLMNNYQKMKKFDKSISSLIVQMSGNDTATQEEVVPVNKLEGGVYPTEAETT
;
A
#
# COMPACT_ATOMS: atom_id res chain seq x y z
N MET A 1 17.23 39.32 12.64
CA MET A 1 17.78 38.68 11.42
C MET A 1 18.75 37.62 11.90
N ILE A 2 18.29 36.38 12.08
CA ILE A 2 19.13 35.26 12.48
C ILE A 2 19.48 34.55 11.18
N GLU A 3 20.71 34.76 10.72
CA GLU A 3 21.30 33.90 9.69
C GLU A 3 21.44 32.50 10.28
N ILE A 4 20.63 31.58 9.80
CA ILE A 4 20.86 30.17 10.05
C ILE A 4 22.08 29.80 9.22
N ILE A 5 23.24 29.78 9.86
CA ILE A 5 24.46 29.18 9.30
C ILE A 5 24.16 27.69 9.20
N CYS A 6 23.63 27.27 8.06
CA CYS A 6 23.71 25.86 7.66
C CYS A 6 25.18 25.54 7.56
N ASN A 7 25.65 24.69 8.46
CA ASN A 7 27.02 24.24 8.49
C ASN A 7 27.33 23.60 7.12
N GLU A 8 28.18 24.25 6.33
CA GLU A 8 28.52 23.81 4.96
C GLU A 8 29.17 22.44 4.89
N GLU A 9 29.64 21.92 6.02
CA GLU A 9 30.25 20.58 6.07
C GLU A 9 29.25 19.41 5.94
N ASN A 10 27.95 19.62 6.18
CA ASN A 10 26.91 18.62 5.93
C ASN A 10 26.22 18.79 4.57
N SER A 11 26.50 19.87 3.85
CA SER A 11 25.92 20.12 2.53
C SER A 11 26.56 19.26 1.41
N ASP A 12 27.75 18.74 1.63
CA ASP A 12 28.43 17.89 0.64
C ASP A 12 27.89 16.46 0.55
N LYS A 13 27.25 15.96 1.60
CA LYS A 13 26.56 14.66 1.51
C LYS A 13 25.21 14.73 0.80
N SER A 14 24.56 15.90 0.80
CA SER A 14 23.31 16.10 0.05
C SER A 14 23.53 16.50 -1.42
N LYS A 15 24.76 16.85 -1.79
CA LYS A 15 25.14 17.26 -3.18
C LYS A 15 25.62 16.12 -4.08
N GLN A 16 25.67 14.89 -3.60
CA GLN A 16 25.75 13.75 -4.51
C GLN A 16 24.38 13.42 -5.11
N VAL A 17 23.74 14.39 -5.74
CA VAL A 17 22.78 14.12 -6.80
C VAL A 17 23.62 13.55 -7.95
N THR A 18 23.70 12.23 -8.00
CA THR A 18 24.25 11.49 -9.13
C THR A 18 23.50 11.96 -10.38
N ARG A 19 24.15 12.81 -11.17
CA ARG A 19 23.67 13.13 -12.52
C ARG A 19 23.52 11.80 -13.26
N GLY A 20 22.27 11.38 -13.49
CA GLY A 20 21.95 10.21 -14.30
C GLY A 20 21.46 8.96 -13.58
N ALA A 21 21.16 9.00 -12.28
CA ALA A 21 20.47 7.88 -11.65
C ALA A 21 18.95 8.02 -11.86
N ALA A 22 18.35 7.03 -12.53
CA ALA A 22 16.91 6.98 -12.74
C ALA A 22 16.15 7.07 -11.40
N ILE A 23 15.08 7.86 -11.37
CA ILE A 23 14.22 8.00 -10.19
C ILE A 23 13.72 6.63 -9.74
N ARG A 24 14.00 6.26 -8.49
CA ARG A 24 13.54 5.00 -7.90
C ARG A 24 12.08 5.14 -7.48
N ARG A 25 11.18 4.70 -8.36
CA ARG A 25 9.74 4.75 -8.11
C ARG A 25 9.24 3.57 -7.29
N PRO A 26 8.37 3.79 -6.28
CA PRO A 26 7.69 2.73 -5.55
C PRO A 26 6.83 1.86 -6.48
N LYS A 27 6.72 0.56 -6.18
CA LYS A 27 5.93 -0.38 -6.99
C LYS A 27 4.44 -0.35 -6.66
N ASN A 28 4.10 -0.16 -5.39
CA ASN A 28 2.72 -0.11 -4.92
C ASN A 28 2.33 1.35 -4.71
N ILE A 29 1.55 1.88 -5.64
CA ILE A 29 1.14 3.29 -5.62
C ILE A 29 -0.37 3.43 -5.80
N LYS A 30 -0.91 4.52 -5.24
CA LYS A 30 -2.27 5.01 -5.49
C LYS A 30 -2.17 6.48 -5.86
N GLN A 31 -2.54 6.82 -7.09
CA GLN A 31 -2.62 8.20 -7.53
C GLN A 31 -3.90 8.84 -7.01
N ILE A 32 -3.79 10.06 -6.52
CA ILE A 32 -4.89 10.90 -6.03
C ILE A 32 -4.87 12.19 -6.84
N GLY A 33 -5.95 12.43 -7.58
CA GLY A 33 -6.05 13.58 -8.47
C GLY A 33 -5.18 13.49 -9.73
N GLU A 34 -4.90 14.63 -10.34
CA GLU A 34 -4.13 14.78 -11.56
C GLU A 34 -2.68 15.15 -11.22
N VAL A 35 -1.77 14.20 -11.40
CA VAL A 35 -0.34 14.40 -11.06
C VAL A 35 0.40 15.03 -12.21
N SER A 36 1.15 16.09 -11.94
CA SER A 36 1.99 16.78 -12.94
C SER A 36 3.07 15.86 -13.53
N SER A 37 3.47 16.11 -14.76
CA SER A 37 4.54 15.34 -15.43
C SER A 37 5.93 15.69 -14.93
N ASP A 38 6.15 16.97 -14.57
CA ASP A 38 7.45 17.54 -14.25
C ASP A 38 7.76 17.60 -12.74
N LYS A 39 6.71 17.70 -11.90
CA LYS A 39 6.86 17.77 -10.43
C LYS A 39 5.87 16.83 -9.76
N LYS A 40 6.38 15.80 -9.11
CA LYS A 40 5.58 14.77 -8.48
C LYS A 40 5.83 14.71 -6.97
N ILE A 41 4.76 14.63 -6.21
CA ILE A 41 4.81 14.45 -4.76
C ILE A 41 4.37 13.01 -4.47
N TYR A 42 5.25 12.27 -3.82
CA TYR A 42 5.00 10.93 -3.30
C TYR A 42 4.95 11.00 -1.78
N ILE A 43 3.90 10.46 -1.18
CA ILE A 43 3.78 10.36 0.28
C ILE A 43 3.56 8.90 0.69
N GLU A 44 4.31 8.45 1.67
CA GLU A 44 4.19 7.11 2.22
C GLU A 44 2.93 6.99 3.09
N ASP A 45 2.25 5.84 3.01
CA ASP A 45 0.94 5.61 3.62
C ASP A 45 0.91 5.78 5.15
N TYR A 46 1.94 5.37 5.88
CA TYR A 46 2.01 5.59 7.34
C TYR A 46 2.15 7.08 7.69
N ALA A 47 2.99 7.81 6.93
CA ALA A 47 3.14 9.26 7.10
C ALA A 47 1.81 9.97 6.82
N PHE A 48 1.16 9.63 5.71
CA PHE A 48 -0.15 10.16 5.34
C PHE A 48 -1.22 9.87 6.40
N THR A 49 -1.34 8.61 6.82
CA THR A 49 -2.31 8.19 7.83
C THR A 49 -2.07 8.89 9.18
N TYR A 50 -0.82 9.08 9.57
CA TYR A 50 -0.50 9.74 10.84
C TYR A 50 -0.80 11.23 10.81
N ILE A 51 -0.50 11.94 9.71
CA ILE A 51 -0.90 13.35 9.55
C ILE A 51 -2.42 13.49 9.70
N ASN A 52 -3.19 12.63 9.03
CA ASN A 52 -4.64 12.65 9.12
C ASN A 52 -5.13 12.35 10.56
N SER A 53 -4.48 11.43 11.25
CA SER A 53 -4.81 11.17 12.66
C SER A 53 -4.54 12.37 13.56
N ILE A 54 -3.45 13.12 13.31
CA ILE A 54 -3.15 14.36 14.04
C ILE A 54 -4.21 15.42 13.76
N ALA A 55 -4.57 15.61 12.49
CA ALA A 55 -5.53 16.62 12.06
C ALA A 55 -6.93 16.39 12.64
N TYR A 56 -7.41 15.16 12.61
CA TYR A 56 -8.80 14.86 12.98
C TYR A 56 -9.02 14.38 14.42
N ASN A 57 -7.96 14.13 15.19
CA ASN A 57 -8.11 13.86 16.62
C ASN A 57 -8.56 15.10 17.42
N ASN A 58 -8.06 16.30 17.04
CA ASN A 58 -8.48 17.56 17.63
C ASN A 58 -8.72 18.58 16.51
N PRO A 59 -9.84 18.51 15.79
CA PRO A 59 -10.07 19.33 14.61
C PRO A 59 -10.20 20.82 14.87
N SER A 60 -10.46 21.22 16.13
CA SER A 60 -10.56 22.63 16.54
C SER A 60 -9.20 23.27 16.81
N ASP A 61 -8.14 22.47 16.96
CA ASP A 61 -6.80 22.95 17.28
C ASP A 61 -5.92 23.01 16.04
N SER A 62 -5.15 24.09 15.91
CA SER A 62 -4.12 24.16 14.87
C SER A 62 -2.98 23.21 15.19
N GLN A 63 -2.65 22.34 14.24
CA GLN A 63 -1.56 21.38 14.33
C GLN A 63 -0.57 21.60 13.19
N ALA A 64 0.71 21.36 13.43
CA ALA A 64 1.72 21.44 12.39
C ALA A 64 2.87 20.46 12.65
N GLY A 65 3.72 20.31 11.64
CA GLY A 65 4.94 19.52 11.74
C GLY A 65 5.73 19.54 10.45
N VAL A 66 6.85 18.84 10.44
CA VAL A 66 7.73 18.76 9.28
C VAL A 66 7.52 17.45 8.54
N LEU A 67 7.73 17.51 7.23
CA LEU A 67 7.73 16.37 6.30
C LEU A 67 9.18 15.99 6.04
N LEU A 68 9.50 14.72 6.22
CA LEU A 68 10.83 14.16 6.07
C LEU A 68 10.90 13.23 4.88
N GLY A 69 12.03 13.24 4.19
CA GLY A 69 12.19 12.39 3.01
C GLY A 69 13.36 12.80 2.15
N GLU A 70 13.22 12.60 0.85
CA GLU A 70 14.27 12.87 -0.13
C GLU A 70 13.71 13.49 -1.41
N ASN A 71 14.55 14.28 -2.08
CA ASN A 71 14.27 14.83 -3.40
C ASN A 71 15.09 14.06 -4.44
N GLN A 72 14.44 13.60 -5.50
CA GLN A 72 15.10 12.96 -6.64
C GLN A 72 14.80 13.74 -7.91
N THR A 73 15.80 13.87 -8.79
CA THR A 73 15.66 14.59 -10.07
C THR A 73 16.27 13.73 -11.18
N ASP A 74 15.53 13.59 -12.28
CA ASP A 74 15.99 12.92 -13.50
C ASP A 74 15.56 13.77 -14.71
N GLY A 75 16.53 14.43 -15.34
CA GLY A 75 16.26 15.44 -16.38
C GLY A 75 15.39 16.56 -15.84
N ASP A 76 14.23 16.77 -16.46
CA ASP A 76 13.26 17.80 -16.07
C ASP A 76 12.27 17.32 -15.00
N GLU A 77 12.20 16.01 -14.73
CA GLU A 77 11.32 15.44 -13.73
C GLU A 77 11.92 15.60 -12.32
N LYS A 78 11.14 16.19 -11.42
CA LYS A 78 11.49 16.39 -10.01
C LYS A 78 10.48 15.67 -9.13
N CYS A 79 10.96 14.80 -8.27
CA CYS A 79 10.11 14.03 -7.35
C CYS A 79 10.50 14.31 -5.91
N VAL A 80 9.51 14.54 -5.08
CA VAL A 80 9.64 14.62 -3.63
C VAL A 80 9.04 13.35 -3.04
N PHE A 81 9.83 12.60 -2.28
CA PHE A 81 9.39 11.40 -1.57
C PHE A 81 9.30 11.69 -0.08
N ILE A 82 8.09 11.77 0.44
CA ILE A 82 7.81 11.99 1.86
C ILE A 82 7.68 10.61 2.51
N LYS A 83 8.62 10.29 3.41
CA LYS A 83 8.71 8.98 4.07
C LYS A 83 8.43 9.05 5.58
N GLY A 84 8.54 10.22 6.18
CA GLY A 84 8.32 10.40 7.61
C GLY A 84 7.75 11.78 7.92
N ILE A 85 7.26 11.91 9.13
CA ILE A 85 6.83 13.21 9.68
C ILE A 85 7.23 13.33 11.14
N ILE A 86 7.49 14.57 11.57
CA ILE A 86 7.62 14.94 12.99
C ILE A 86 6.55 15.99 13.29
N LYS A 87 5.72 15.70 14.30
CA LYS A 87 4.75 16.66 14.82
C LYS A 87 5.46 17.76 15.60
N ALA A 88 5.21 19.01 15.27
CA ALA A 88 5.70 20.16 16.05
C ALA A 88 4.98 20.23 17.41
N LYS A 89 5.72 20.52 18.47
CA LYS A 89 5.18 20.82 19.80
C LYS A 89 4.88 22.31 19.87
N LEU A 90 3.67 22.68 19.44
CA LEU A 90 3.19 24.05 19.54
C LEU A 90 2.81 24.35 21.00
N GLY A 91 3.13 25.56 21.50
CA GLY A 91 2.73 26.02 22.83
C GLY A 91 1.21 26.17 22.96
N THR A 92 0.72 26.06 24.17
CA THR A 92 -0.70 26.22 24.49
C THR A 92 -1.04 27.63 24.98
N GLU A 93 -0.06 28.54 25.02
CA GLU A 93 -0.25 29.88 25.50
C GLU A 93 -1.21 30.70 24.62
N VAL A 94 -2.08 31.46 25.23
CA VAL A 94 -3.23 32.12 24.58
C VAL A 94 -2.82 33.14 23.52
N GLU A 95 -1.62 33.69 23.61
CA GLU A 95 -1.08 34.67 22.67
C GLU A 95 -0.52 34.05 21.40
N GLU A 96 -0.22 32.73 21.40
CA GLU A 96 0.36 31.99 20.27
C GLU A 96 -0.62 30.94 19.68
N LYS A 97 -1.93 31.25 19.70
CA LYS A 97 -2.91 30.36 19.03
C LYS A 97 -2.67 30.37 17.53
N GLY A 98 -1.88 29.44 17.06
CA GLY A 98 -1.61 29.30 15.63
C GLY A 98 -0.42 28.40 15.34
N VAL A 99 -0.11 28.29 14.08
CA VAL A 99 1.09 27.58 13.61
C VAL A 99 2.29 28.55 13.66
N TYR A 100 3.38 28.10 14.26
CA TYR A 100 4.65 28.83 14.28
C TYR A 100 5.83 27.86 14.41
N PHE A 101 7.02 28.33 14.01
CA PHE A 101 8.28 27.59 14.15
C PHE A 101 9.33 28.51 14.75
N ASN A 102 9.42 28.53 16.07
CA ASN A 102 10.47 29.21 16.80
C ASN A 102 11.62 28.25 17.11
N GLU A 103 12.70 28.80 17.74
CA GLU A 103 13.89 28.02 18.09
C GLU A 103 13.57 26.79 18.96
N SER A 104 12.69 26.94 19.94
CA SER A 104 12.28 25.81 20.82
C SER A 104 11.58 24.69 20.06
N VAL A 105 10.70 25.07 19.13
CA VAL A 105 9.99 24.11 18.26
C VAL A 105 10.99 23.37 17.36
N TRP A 106 11.92 24.11 16.75
CA TRP A 106 12.96 23.52 15.90
C TRP A 106 13.90 22.59 16.66
N ASN A 107 14.34 22.97 17.87
CA ASN A 107 15.19 22.12 18.72
C ASN A 107 14.48 20.79 19.05
N GLY A 108 13.17 20.83 19.32
CA GLY A 108 12.37 19.62 19.51
C GLY A 108 12.26 18.77 18.26
N ILE A 109 12.09 19.41 17.10
CA ILE A 109 12.02 18.72 15.80
C ILE A 109 13.36 18.04 15.48
N TYR A 110 14.50 18.75 15.61
CA TYR A 110 15.82 18.19 15.31
C TYR A 110 16.17 17.02 16.21
N SER A 111 15.85 17.10 17.51
CA SER A 111 16.04 15.98 18.42
C SER A 111 15.24 14.73 18.02
N ASP A 112 13.99 14.93 17.59
CA ASP A 112 13.15 13.82 17.13
C ASP A 112 13.62 13.30 15.75
N VAL A 113 14.11 14.16 14.84
CA VAL A 113 14.69 13.73 13.55
C VAL A 113 15.93 12.88 13.77
N GLU A 114 16.87 13.36 14.61
CA GLU A 114 18.10 12.62 14.91
C GLU A 114 17.81 11.23 15.52
N LYS A 115 16.78 11.15 16.35
CA LYS A 115 16.39 9.91 17.03
C LYS A 115 15.73 8.90 16.11
N TYR A 116 14.78 9.33 15.26
CA TYR A 116 13.90 8.43 14.52
C TYR A 116 14.19 8.36 13.01
N PHE A 117 14.74 9.44 12.43
CA PHE A 117 14.88 9.57 10.99
C PHE A 117 16.26 10.16 10.61
N PRO A 118 17.38 9.59 11.07
CA PRO A 118 18.72 10.16 10.88
C PRO A 118 19.11 10.29 9.40
N ASP A 119 18.55 9.45 8.54
CA ASP A 119 18.87 9.40 7.10
C ASP A 119 17.94 10.26 6.24
N LEU A 120 16.90 10.87 6.83
CA LEU A 120 15.94 11.68 6.09
C LEU A 120 16.20 13.19 6.29
N SER A 121 15.93 13.96 5.25
CA SER A 121 15.99 15.42 5.29
C SER A 121 14.60 16.04 5.35
N VAL A 122 14.51 17.31 5.82
CA VAL A 122 13.27 18.06 5.77
C VAL A 122 12.95 18.41 4.32
N VAL A 123 11.88 17.86 3.77
CA VAL A 123 11.39 18.10 2.39
C VAL A 123 10.18 19.03 2.35
N GLY A 124 9.64 19.38 3.49
CA GLY A 124 8.51 20.29 3.60
C GLY A 124 7.91 20.31 5.00
N TRP A 125 6.66 20.72 5.06
CA TRP A 125 5.91 20.81 6.31
C TRP A 125 4.41 20.62 6.07
N PHE A 126 3.67 20.37 7.13
CA PHE A 126 2.21 20.30 7.08
C PHE A 126 1.59 21.21 8.14
N ALA A 127 0.39 21.67 7.85
CA ALA A 127 -0.51 22.31 8.82
C ALA A 127 -1.91 21.75 8.68
N ALA A 128 -2.53 21.43 9.81
CA ALA A 128 -3.94 21.13 9.92
C ALA A 128 -4.57 22.25 10.76
N ILE A 129 -5.48 23.01 10.18
CA ILE A 129 -6.10 24.17 10.82
C ILE A 129 -7.60 24.15 10.63
N PRO A 130 -8.38 24.63 11.62
CA PRO A 130 -9.80 24.84 11.41
C PRO A 130 -10.00 26.05 10.51
N GLU A 131 -10.69 25.86 9.40
CA GLU A 131 -11.08 26.92 8.45
C GLU A 131 -9.94 27.70 7.82
N VAL A 132 -9.66 27.46 6.56
CA VAL A 132 -8.60 28.14 5.79
C VAL A 132 -9.14 29.45 5.20
N THR A 133 -8.92 30.57 5.92
CA THR A 133 -9.24 31.92 5.40
C THR A 133 -8.08 32.51 4.59
N PRO A 134 -8.32 33.50 3.71
CA PRO A 134 -7.25 34.18 2.98
C PRO A 134 -6.17 34.79 3.87
N GLU A 135 -6.56 35.34 5.04
CA GLU A 135 -5.62 35.89 6.01
C GLU A 135 -4.71 34.80 6.64
N ARG A 136 -5.30 33.65 6.99
CA ARG A 136 -4.55 32.50 7.49
C ARG A 136 -3.62 31.96 6.41
N MET A 137 -4.07 31.89 5.16
CA MET A 137 -3.21 31.47 4.05
C MET A 137 -2.01 32.39 3.84
N MET A 138 -2.17 33.71 4.01
CA MET A 138 -1.03 34.67 3.96
C MET A 138 -0.04 34.41 5.10
N LYS A 139 -0.52 34.11 6.31
CA LYS A 139 0.37 33.76 7.44
C LYS A 139 1.12 32.46 7.17
N LEU A 140 0.45 31.44 6.65
CA LEU A 140 1.07 30.16 6.29
C LEU A 140 2.12 30.33 5.18
N LYS A 141 1.85 31.19 4.17
CA LYS A 141 2.83 31.55 3.14
C LYS A 141 4.06 32.21 3.76
N LYS A 142 3.89 33.14 4.72
CA LYS A 142 5.00 33.74 5.42
C LYS A 142 5.83 32.73 6.21
N ILE A 143 5.17 31.82 6.94
CA ILE A 143 5.84 30.74 7.67
C ILE A 143 6.65 29.87 6.71
N HIS A 144 6.09 29.54 5.53
CA HIS A 144 6.80 28.77 4.52
C HIS A 144 8.06 29.46 4.03
N LEU A 145 7.98 30.75 3.76
CA LEU A 145 9.12 31.55 3.31
C LEU A 145 10.21 31.71 4.38
N ASP A 146 9.79 31.90 5.63
CA ASP A 146 10.72 32.15 6.73
C ASP A 146 11.45 30.85 7.17
N ASN A 147 10.82 29.67 7.04
CA ASN A 147 11.33 28.42 7.61
C ASN A 147 11.63 27.33 6.57
N PHE A 148 11.00 27.34 5.41
CA PHE A 148 11.06 26.26 4.44
C PHE A 148 11.44 26.77 3.05
N ALA A 149 12.40 27.68 2.97
CA ALA A 149 12.88 28.20 1.70
C ALA A 149 13.45 27.09 0.81
N GLY A 150 13.07 27.07 -0.47
CA GLY A 150 13.56 26.11 -1.46
C GLY A 150 12.52 25.71 -2.49
N THR A 151 12.96 25.47 -3.73
CA THR A 151 12.09 25.22 -4.89
C THR A 151 11.33 23.89 -4.85
N MET A 152 11.78 22.94 -4.01
CA MET A 152 11.20 21.60 -3.88
C MET A 152 10.68 21.33 -2.47
N LYS A 153 10.51 22.38 -1.66
CA LYS A 153 9.87 22.25 -0.35
C LYS A 153 8.36 22.22 -0.53
N THR A 154 7.74 21.15 -0.02
CA THR A 154 6.29 20.96 -0.11
C THR A 154 5.60 21.54 1.12
N PHE A 155 4.38 21.99 0.92
CA PHE A 155 3.48 22.35 1.99
C PHE A 155 2.19 21.55 1.86
N TYR A 156 1.82 20.79 2.89
CA TYR A 156 0.59 20.02 2.96
C TYR A 156 -0.38 20.68 3.93
N LEU A 157 -1.48 21.19 3.41
CA LEU A 157 -2.51 21.91 4.18
C LEU A 157 -3.77 21.08 4.27
N ILE A 158 -4.29 20.97 5.49
CA ILE A 158 -5.55 20.30 5.81
C ILE A 158 -6.49 21.33 6.45
N ASP A 159 -7.63 21.56 5.83
CA ASP A 159 -8.77 22.23 6.45
C ASP A 159 -9.60 21.17 7.20
N THR A 160 -9.60 21.27 8.53
CA THR A 160 -10.27 20.25 9.36
C THR A 160 -11.78 20.43 9.43
N VAL A 161 -12.31 21.60 9.07
CA VAL A 161 -13.74 21.90 9.01
C VAL A 161 -14.32 21.46 7.67
N GLU A 162 -13.73 21.94 6.57
CA GLU A 162 -14.17 21.58 5.21
C GLU A 162 -13.72 20.17 4.80
N LYS A 163 -12.79 19.56 5.55
CA LYS A 163 -12.17 18.26 5.26
C LYS A 163 -11.48 18.23 3.90
N GLU A 164 -10.91 19.35 3.53
CA GLU A 164 -10.10 19.48 2.33
C GLU A 164 -8.63 19.33 2.66
N GLU A 165 -7.93 18.58 1.81
CA GLU A 165 -6.48 18.36 1.92
C GLU A 165 -5.80 18.67 0.59
N ASN A 166 -4.73 19.45 0.65
CA ASN A 166 -4.06 19.92 -0.56
C ASN A 166 -2.55 20.04 -0.35
N PHE A 167 -1.79 19.62 -1.35
CA PHE A 167 -0.37 19.92 -1.44
C PHE A 167 -0.15 21.23 -2.20
N TYR A 168 0.87 21.95 -1.76
CA TYR A 168 1.34 23.17 -2.40
C TYR A 168 2.84 23.08 -2.65
N LEU A 169 3.29 23.66 -3.75
CA LEU A 169 4.70 23.94 -4.06
C LEU A 169 4.91 25.44 -4.19
N TYR A 170 6.06 25.91 -3.70
CA TYR A 170 6.40 27.33 -3.85
C TYR A 170 7.03 27.59 -5.21
N GLU A 171 6.35 28.39 -6.02
CA GLU A 171 6.74 28.70 -7.40
C GLU A 171 6.41 30.16 -7.73
N ASN A 172 7.39 30.86 -8.33
CA ASN A 172 7.22 32.22 -8.81
C ASN A 172 6.64 33.20 -7.76
N GLY A 173 7.07 33.04 -6.51
CA GLY A 173 6.63 33.92 -5.41
C GLY A 173 5.32 33.49 -4.74
N GLU A 174 4.71 32.38 -5.14
CA GLU A 174 3.42 31.93 -4.63
C GLU A 174 3.39 30.44 -4.27
N LEU A 175 2.53 30.09 -3.31
CA LEU A 175 2.18 28.70 -3.00
C LEU A 175 1.13 28.23 -4.00
N LYS A 176 1.54 27.43 -4.97
CA LYS A 176 0.65 26.86 -5.98
C LYS A 176 0.09 25.52 -5.53
N LYS A 177 -1.24 25.45 -5.47
CA LYS A 177 -1.97 24.21 -5.20
C LYS A 177 -1.67 23.18 -6.29
N GLN A 178 -1.31 21.97 -5.85
CA GLN A 178 -1.11 20.83 -6.74
C GLN A 178 -2.44 20.12 -6.99
N LYS A 179 -2.67 19.68 -8.22
CA LYS A 179 -3.92 19.01 -8.61
C LYS A 179 -3.99 17.56 -8.16
N GLY A 180 -2.84 16.98 -7.75
CA GLY A 180 -2.76 15.60 -7.31
C GLY A 180 -1.40 15.23 -6.74
N TYR A 181 -1.36 14.05 -6.14
CA TYR A 181 -0.16 13.45 -5.54
C TYR A 181 -0.26 11.93 -5.61
N VAL A 182 0.80 11.24 -5.22
CA VAL A 182 0.87 9.78 -5.23
C VAL A 182 1.09 9.29 -3.81
N CYS A 183 0.16 8.47 -3.31
CA CYS A 183 0.38 7.71 -2.09
C CYS A 183 1.06 6.39 -2.43
N PHE A 184 2.10 5.99 -1.68
CA PHE A 184 2.80 4.73 -1.90
C PHE A 184 2.86 3.89 -0.64
N TYR A 185 3.04 2.59 -0.84
CA TYR A 185 2.99 1.59 0.23
C TYR A 185 4.31 0.83 0.26
N GLU A 186 5.15 1.14 1.23
CA GLU A 186 6.40 0.45 1.53
C GLU A 186 6.46 0.14 3.04
N ARG A 187 7.36 -0.77 3.43
CA ARG A 187 7.62 -0.99 4.85
C ARG A 187 8.41 0.20 5.40
N ASN A 188 7.88 0.80 6.45
CA ASN A 188 8.46 1.98 7.08
C ASN A 188 8.51 1.75 8.60
N TYR A 189 9.58 1.10 9.04
CA TYR A 189 9.75 0.78 10.46
C TYR A 189 9.99 2.02 11.32
N GLU A 190 10.73 3.01 10.80
CA GLU A 190 11.05 4.25 11.48
C GLU A 190 9.79 5.06 11.79
N MET A 191 8.89 5.18 10.81
CA MET A 191 7.61 5.86 11.01
C MET A 191 6.69 5.09 11.97
N GLN A 192 6.69 3.76 11.92
CA GLN A 192 5.94 2.92 12.86
C GLN A 192 6.44 3.09 14.29
N GLU A 193 7.75 3.07 14.52
CA GLU A 193 8.36 3.27 15.83
C GLU A 193 8.02 4.65 16.39
N TYR A 194 8.18 5.71 15.58
CA TYR A 194 7.80 7.06 15.95
C TYR A 194 6.32 7.16 16.37
N MET A 195 5.42 6.57 15.59
CA MET A 195 3.99 6.54 15.88
C MET A 195 3.68 5.84 17.20
N LEU A 196 4.31 4.70 17.47
CA LEU A 196 4.09 3.91 18.69
C LEU A 196 4.55 4.66 19.94
N GLU A 197 5.78 5.19 19.93
CA GLU A 197 6.32 5.91 21.10
C GLU A 197 5.54 7.19 21.41
N ARG A 198 5.13 7.93 20.40
CA ARG A 198 4.27 9.11 20.57
C ARG A 198 2.90 8.80 21.14
N ARG A 199 2.44 7.61 20.90
CA ARG A 199 1.15 7.13 21.39
C ARG A 199 1.23 6.69 22.86
N GLU A 200 2.27 5.99 23.23
CA GLU A 200 2.49 5.58 24.64
C GLU A 200 2.62 6.79 25.55
N ARG A 201 3.27 7.86 25.10
CA ARG A 201 3.35 9.13 25.83
C ARG A 201 1.97 9.79 26.02
N LYS A 202 1.10 9.73 25.00
CA LYS A 202 -0.28 10.25 25.11
C LYS A 202 -1.15 9.42 26.01
N SER A 203 -0.97 8.10 26.04
CA SER A 203 -1.74 7.20 26.89
C SER A 203 -1.41 7.30 28.37
N SER A 204 -0.24 7.85 28.72
CA SER A 204 0.12 8.16 30.12
C SER A 204 -0.49 9.49 30.62
N GLU A 205 -0.96 10.36 29.71
CA GLU A 205 -1.61 11.64 30.05
C GLU A 205 -3.17 11.55 30.02
N ASP A 206 -3.72 10.73 29.12
CA ASP A 206 -5.18 10.53 28.97
C ASP A 206 -5.50 9.02 29.01
N GLY A 207 -6.20 8.56 30.01
CA GLY A 207 -6.57 7.16 30.30
C GLY A 207 -6.72 6.16 29.14
N PRO A 208 -6.37 4.88 29.37
CA PRO A 208 -5.69 4.03 28.36
C PRO A 208 -6.54 3.28 27.33
N ASP A 209 -7.84 3.46 27.14
CA ASP A 209 -8.60 2.37 26.52
C ASP A 209 -9.28 2.60 25.15
N LYS A 210 -9.59 3.80 24.74
CA LYS A 210 -10.40 3.99 23.51
C LYS A 210 -9.59 4.13 22.21
N VAL A 211 -8.41 4.72 22.27
CA VAL A 211 -7.58 4.99 21.09
C VAL A 211 -6.75 3.77 20.69
N MET A 212 -6.37 2.92 21.65
CA MET A 212 -5.64 1.67 21.42
C MET A 212 -6.39 0.67 20.53
N LYS A 213 -7.71 0.59 20.65
CA LYS A 213 -8.53 -0.31 19.81
C LYS A 213 -8.62 0.13 18.35
N SER A 214 -8.70 1.42 18.08
CA SER A 214 -8.97 1.95 16.75
C SER A 214 -7.79 1.75 15.78
N ILE A 215 -6.55 2.01 16.17
CA ILE A 215 -5.40 1.88 15.26
C ILE A 215 -4.86 0.44 15.21
N ARG A 216 -4.94 -0.32 16.31
CA ARG A 216 -4.66 -1.76 16.27
C ARG A 216 -5.62 -2.46 15.29
N ASN A 217 -6.87 -1.97 15.20
CA ASN A 217 -7.83 -2.44 14.20
C ASN A 217 -7.45 -2.01 12.77
N ILE A 218 -6.97 -0.78 12.55
CA ILE A 218 -6.56 -0.29 11.23
C ILE A 218 -5.30 -1.01 10.73
N ILE A 219 -4.31 -1.23 11.61
CA ILE A 219 -3.08 -1.97 11.26
C ILE A 219 -3.43 -3.44 11.00
N ARG A 220 -4.25 -4.05 11.84
CA ARG A 220 -4.69 -5.44 11.71
C ARG A 220 -5.57 -5.66 10.47
N GLU A 221 -6.48 -4.73 10.17
CA GLU A 221 -7.31 -4.76 8.96
C GLU A 221 -6.46 -4.64 7.67
N LYS A 222 -5.39 -3.85 7.69
CA LYS A 222 -4.45 -3.76 6.56
C LYS A 222 -3.57 -5.01 6.42
N GLU A 223 -3.12 -5.62 7.51
CA GLU A 223 -2.38 -6.89 7.47
C GLU A 223 -3.28 -8.03 6.97
N GLU A 224 -4.52 -8.13 7.46
CA GLU A 224 -5.51 -9.12 7.01
C GLU A 224 -5.87 -8.95 5.53
N LEU A 225 -5.99 -7.72 5.02
CA LEU A 225 -6.22 -7.44 3.60
C LEU A 225 -5.01 -7.81 2.73
N HIS A 226 -3.79 -7.71 3.26
CA HIS A 226 -2.58 -8.09 2.53
C HIS A 226 -2.39 -9.62 2.50
N GLU A 227 -2.69 -10.30 3.59
CA GLU A 227 -2.70 -11.76 3.66
C GLU A 227 -3.83 -12.37 2.82
N GLN A 228 -5.02 -11.78 2.83
CA GLN A 228 -6.13 -12.23 1.98
C GLN A 228 -5.80 -12.14 0.48
N LYS A 229 -5.11 -11.08 0.03
CA LYS A 229 -4.66 -10.97 -1.37
C LYS A 229 -3.57 -11.99 -1.74
N LYS A 230 -2.71 -12.36 -0.78
CA LYS A 230 -1.67 -13.38 -0.98
C LYS A 230 -2.27 -14.78 -1.04
N ASN A 231 -3.22 -15.06 -0.15
CA ASN A 231 -3.95 -16.33 -0.11
C ASN A 231 -4.89 -16.50 -1.31
N ALA A 232 -5.55 -15.43 -1.77
CA ALA A 232 -6.37 -15.47 -2.97
C ALA A 232 -5.54 -15.83 -4.22
N ARG A 233 -4.36 -15.26 -4.41
CA ARG A 233 -3.47 -15.63 -5.53
C ARG A 233 -3.00 -17.07 -5.46
N PHE A 234 -2.74 -17.59 -4.27
CA PHE A 234 -2.38 -18.99 -4.07
C PHE A 234 -3.57 -19.91 -4.37
N MET A 235 -4.79 -19.58 -3.94
CA MET A 235 -5.99 -20.35 -4.24
C MET A 235 -6.29 -20.41 -5.74
N TYR A 236 -6.13 -19.30 -6.47
CA TYR A 236 -6.28 -19.31 -7.94
C TYR A 236 -5.21 -20.17 -8.62
N GLY A 237 -3.97 -20.18 -8.12
CA GLY A 237 -2.91 -21.06 -8.62
C GLY A 237 -3.23 -22.55 -8.45
N VAL A 238 -3.71 -22.95 -7.28
CA VAL A 238 -4.13 -24.34 -6.98
C VAL A 238 -5.34 -24.75 -7.84
N SER A 239 -6.33 -23.86 -7.99
CA SER A 239 -7.51 -24.13 -8.83
C SER A 239 -7.12 -24.33 -10.29
N THR A 240 -6.25 -23.49 -10.84
CA THR A 240 -5.78 -23.62 -12.23
C THR A 240 -5.00 -24.92 -12.43
N PHE A 241 -4.18 -25.31 -11.47
CA PHE A 241 -3.43 -26.57 -11.52
C PHE A 241 -4.37 -27.80 -11.51
N MET A 242 -5.42 -27.79 -10.69
CA MET A 242 -6.43 -28.86 -10.66
C MET A 242 -7.17 -29.01 -11.99
N VAL A 243 -7.50 -27.90 -12.65
CA VAL A 243 -8.14 -27.93 -13.98
C VAL A 243 -7.21 -28.61 -15.02
N ILE A 244 -5.93 -28.28 -14.98
CA ILE A 244 -4.93 -28.88 -15.88
C ILE A 244 -4.82 -30.39 -15.63
N VAL A 245 -4.78 -30.83 -14.37
CA VAL A 245 -4.73 -32.27 -14.02
C VAL A 245 -5.96 -33.01 -14.52
N ILE A 246 -7.16 -32.45 -14.37
CA ILE A 246 -8.40 -33.04 -14.87
C ILE A 246 -8.38 -33.16 -16.39
N LEU A 247 -7.89 -32.17 -17.11
CA LEU A 247 -7.73 -32.19 -18.57
C LEU A 247 -6.77 -33.30 -19.00
N VAL A 248 -5.62 -33.46 -18.35
CA VAL A 248 -4.65 -34.52 -18.65
C VAL A 248 -5.24 -35.89 -18.43
N ILE A 249 -5.98 -36.10 -17.33
CA ILE A 249 -6.67 -37.36 -17.05
C ILE A 249 -7.75 -37.63 -18.12
N GLY A 250 -8.53 -36.64 -18.50
CA GLY A 250 -9.54 -36.72 -19.54
C GLY A 250 -8.96 -37.15 -20.91
N ILE A 251 -7.84 -36.54 -21.30
CA ILE A 251 -7.14 -36.91 -22.54
C ILE A 251 -6.61 -38.35 -22.48
N ASN A 252 -6.05 -38.77 -21.34
CA ASN A 252 -5.57 -40.14 -21.16
C ASN A 252 -6.70 -41.17 -21.23
N LEU A 253 -7.83 -40.87 -20.60
CA LEU A 253 -9.02 -41.75 -20.67
C LEU A 253 -9.56 -41.84 -22.10
N MET A 254 -9.61 -40.71 -22.82
CA MET A 254 -10.07 -40.71 -24.21
C MET A 254 -9.12 -41.50 -25.14
N ASN A 255 -7.82 -41.38 -24.94
CA ASN A 255 -6.81 -42.15 -25.66
C ASN A 255 -6.93 -43.66 -25.36
N ASN A 256 -7.17 -44.03 -24.11
CA ASN A 256 -7.39 -45.42 -23.73
C ASN A 256 -8.71 -45.98 -24.33
N TYR A 257 -9.77 -45.18 -24.32
CA TYR A 257 -11.03 -45.55 -24.93
C TYR A 257 -10.89 -45.78 -26.46
N GLN A 258 -10.15 -44.90 -27.13
CA GLN A 258 -9.86 -45.07 -28.58
C GLN A 258 -9.02 -46.33 -28.87
N LYS A 259 -8.05 -46.66 -28.00
CA LYS A 259 -7.27 -47.91 -28.13
C LYS A 259 -8.16 -49.14 -27.95
N MET A 260 -9.04 -49.15 -26.94
CA MET A 260 -9.99 -50.24 -26.71
C MET A 260 -10.93 -50.45 -27.89
N LYS A 261 -11.46 -49.38 -28.48
CA LYS A 261 -12.30 -49.44 -29.67
C LYS A 261 -11.57 -49.97 -30.91
N LYS A 262 -10.26 -49.73 -31.03
CA LYS A 262 -9.40 -50.31 -32.07
C LYS A 262 -9.17 -51.82 -31.84
N PHE A 263 -8.99 -52.24 -30.57
CA PHE A 263 -8.88 -53.64 -30.21
C PHE A 263 -10.16 -54.42 -30.52
N ASP A 264 -11.34 -53.90 -30.19
CA ASP A 264 -12.64 -54.51 -30.51
C ASP A 264 -12.82 -54.70 -32.03
N LYS A 265 -12.42 -53.71 -32.83
CA LYS A 265 -12.45 -53.83 -34.30
C LYS A 265 -11.47 -54.88 -34.81
N SER A 266 -10.29 -55.00 -34.21
CA SER A 266 -9.29 -55.98 -34.59
C SER A 266 -9.72 -57.37 -34.20
N ILE A 267 -10.34 -57.56 -33.04
CA ILE A 267 -10.90 -58.85 -32.61
C ILE A 267 -12.08 -59.28 -33.53
N SER A 268 -12.97 -58.34 -33.83
CA SER A 268 -14.10 -58.59 -34.74
C SER A 268 -13.62 -58.96 -36.13
N SER A 269 -12.55 -58.38 -36.68
CA SER A 269 -11.99 -58.75 -37.97
C SER A 269 -11.31 -60.13 -37.96
N LEU A 270 -10.66 -60.49 -36.85
CA LEU A 270 -10.07 -61.83 -36.66
C LEU A 270 -11.15 -62.89 -36.54
N ILE A 271 -12.25 -62.66 -35.84
CA ILE A 271 -13.39 -63.56 -35.72
C ILE A 271 -14.03 -63.80 -37.10
N VAL A 272 -14.21 -62.75 -37.90
CA VAL A 272 -14.74 -62.83 -39.26
C VAL A 272 -13.77 -63.63 -40.15
N GLN A 273 -12.47 -63.54 -39.99
CA GLN A 273 -11.45 -64.20 -40.76
C GLN A 273 -11.36 -65.71 -40.37
N MET A 274 -11.61 -66.07 -39.12
CA MET A 274 -11.66 -67.43 -38.63
C MET A 274 -12.99 -68.15 -38.98
N SER A 275 -14.09 -67.36 -39.06
CA SER A 275 -15.42 -67.86 -39.42
C SER A 275 -15.62 -68.16 -40.95
N GLY A 276 -14.62 -67.67 -41.76
CA GLY A 276 -14.65 -67.82 -43.23
C GLY A 276 -14.12 -69.16 -43.77
N ASN A 277 -13.66 -70.06 -42.90
CA ASN A 277 -12.95 -71.28 -43.36
C ASN A 277 -13.48 -72.62 -42.83
N ASP A 278 -14.73 -72.69 -42.32
CA ASP A 278 -15.35 -73.98 -42.04
C ASP A 278 -16.82 -73.99 -42.45
N THR A 279 -17.06 -74.72 -43.50
CA THR A 279 -18.35 -75.14 -43.94
C THR A 279 -18.84 -76.29 -43.01
N ALA A 280 -20.11 -76.18 -42.58
CA ALA A 280 -20.96 -77.26 -42.04
C ALA A 280 -20.77 -77.66 -40.56
N THR A 281 -21.70 -77.26 -39.73
CA THR A 281 -22.67 -78.13 -39.09
C THR A 281 -23.56 -77.29 -38.16
N GLN A 282 -24.86 -77.46 -38.34
CA GLN A 282 -25.91 -76.95 -37.49
C GLN A 282 -25.77 -77.52 -36.08
N GLU A 283 -25.88 -76.71 -35.08
CA GLU A 283 -26.62 -77.10 -33.87
C GLU A 283 -27.09 -75.86 -33.12
N GLU A 284 -28.31 -75.85 -32.86
CA GLU A 284 -29.21 -75.01 -32.13
C GLU A 284 -28.80 -74.93 -30.67
N VAL A 285 -28.54 -73.74 -30.09
CA VAL A 285 -28.59 -73.55 -28.65
C VAL A 285 -29.15 -72.14 -28.29
N VAL A 286 -30.24 -72.25 -27.65
CA VAL A 286 -31.14 -71.43 -26.88
C VAL A 286 -30.49 -70.25 -26.14
N PRO A 287 -31.17 -69.07 -25.98
CA PRO A 287 -30.72 -67.95 -25.25
C PRO A 287 -30.92 -68.08 -23.73
N VAL A 288 -29.89 -67.83 -22.94
CA VAL A 288 -30.04 -67.75 -21.47
C VAL A 288 -30.10 -66.33 -21.05
N ASN A 289 -31.17 -66.09 -20.41
CA ASN A 289 -31.74 -64.93 -19.76
C ASN A 289 -30.89 -64.47 -18.60
N LYS A 290 -30.78 -63.15 -18.48
CA LYS A 290 -31.02 -62.28 -17.31
C LYS A 290 -30.84 -62.93 -15.92
N LEU A 291 -29.94 -62.41 -15.15
CA LEU A 291 -30.09 -62.39 -13.71
C LEU A 291 -29.75 -61.03 -13.15
N GLU A 292 -30.81 -60.46 -12.67
CA GLU A 292 -30.86 -59.31 -11.71
C GLU A 292 -30.37 -59.79 -10.33
N GLY A 293 -29.89 -58.82 -9.60
CA GLY A 293 -30.25 -58.77 -8.19
C GLY A 293 -29.15 -59.06 -7.19
N GLY A 294 -29.02 -58.12 -6.31
CA GLY A 294 -28.48 -58.34 -4.98
C GLY A 294 -27.67 -57.14 -4.47
N VAL A 295 -28.34 -56.12 -3.99
CA VAL A 295 -28.74 -55.88 -2.59
C VAL A 295 -27.54 -55.49 -1.70
N TYR A 296 -27.59 -54.26 -1.25
CA TYR A 296 -26.82 -53.64 -0.14
C TYR A 296 -27.07 -54.36 1.21
N PRO A 297 -26.23 -54.20 2.17
CA PRO A 297 -26.76 -53.66 3.43
C PRO A 297 -26.05 -52.42 3.93
N THR A 298 -26.87 -51.53 4.35
CA THR A 298 -26.73 -50.47 5.34
C THR A 298 -26.49 -51.06 6.73
N GLU A 299 -25.65 -50.39 7.53
CA GLU A 299 -25.74 -50.22 8.98
C GLU A 299 -24.62 -49.25 9.36
N ALA A 300 -24.91 -48.04 9.79
CA ALA A 300 -25.53 -47.56 11.05
C ALA A 300 -24.61 -47.67 12.25
N GLU A 301 -24.30 -46.48 12.72
CA GLU A 301 -24.27 -45.97 14.12
C GLU A 301 -23.10 -46.29 15.06
N THR A 302 -22.81 -45.18 15.69
CA THR A 302 -22.43 -44.89 17.10
C THR A 302 -20.90 -44.88 17.37
N THR A 303 -20.33 -43.84 17.80
CA THR A 303 -20.51 -42.92 18.96
C THR A 303 -19.76 -41.63 18.69
#